data_206cbc21b20e5e35f2c9231ff1de91b5
#
_entry.id   206cbc21b20e5e35f2c9231ff1de91b5
#
_cell.length_a   1.000
_cell.length_b   1.000
_cell.length_c   1.000
_cell.angle_alpha   90.00
_cell.angle_beta   90.00
_cell.angle_gamma   90.00
#
_symmetry.space_group_name_H-M   'P 1'
#
loop_
_entity.id
_entity.type
_entity.pdbx_description
1 polymer ?
#
loop_
_entity_poly.entity_id
_entity_poly.type
_entity_poly.pdbx_seq_one_letter_code
_entity_poly.pdbx_strand_id
1 'polypeptide(L)'
;MAERIVILGAGHAGGATAIALRELGFSGPILVVGDEAHPPYERPSLSKDYLSGAEADPVWLAPAERWVELNVTLKLGAEVVAIDRDKGEIRLADGSVEPFDKLVLAMGGRVRKLPLPDHAAVRYLRTADDARAIAAAATPGARALVVGGGVIGLEAASTLRGLGLTATVIEAGERLLGRNVPAEAAEWLAAAHARIGVDVKLGRSLQALEDAADGAVLARLDDGSTIQADLIVVGIGIIPSTEMAEAAGLPVSGGVLVGEDYRSPADDRIFVVGDLAARKRDGAAARMETWAHAQTSARAAALAIMGQPAEVEPTPWFWTAQCGHNLQILGDPASGDAVVSRGDAVRLYLRDGVLVGAVCLDQPRDFATARRLMGKALIAETASDPATDLRKAVAT
;
A
#
# COMPACT_ATOMS: atom_id res chain seq x y z
N MET A 1 3.44 -37.12 7.28
CA MET A 1 3.46 -36.31 6.00
C MET A 1 4.08 -34.98 6.31
N ALA A 2 4.75 -34.32 5.36
CA ALA A 2 5.25 -32.96 5.59
C ALA A 2 4.05 -32.00 5.77
N GLU A 3 4.14 -31.04 6.68
CA GLU A 3 3.13 -29.98 6.87
C GLU A 3 2.82 -29.28 5.54
N ARG A 4 1.54 -29.04 5.28
CA ARG A 4 1.05 -28.30 4.09
C ARG A 4 0.66 -26.88 4.47
N ILE A 5 1.23 -25.91 3.79
CA ILE A 5 0.89 -24.49 3.97
C ILE A 5 0.03 -24.03 2.80
N VAL A 6 -1.11 -23.41 3.11
CA VAL A 6 -1.95 -22.71 2.15
C VAL A 6 -1.88 -21.21 2.44
N ILE A 7 -1.69 -20.40 1.38
CA ILE A 7 -1.62 -18.93 1.45
C ILE A 7 -2.78 -18.39 0.61
N LEU A 8 -3.71 -17.67 1.25
CA LEU A 8 -4.83 -17.00 0.58
C LEU A 8 -4.46 -15.57 0.23
N GLY A 9 -4.42 -15.28 -1.05
CA GLY A 9 -4.00 -14.03 -1.64
C GLY A 9 -2.65 -14.16 -2.35
N ALA A 10 -2.67 -14.11 -3.69
CA ALA A 10 -1.48 -14.11 -4.54
C ALA A 10 -0.93 -12.68 -4.78
N GLY A 11 -1.17 -11.75 -3.86
CA GLY A 11 -0.57 -10.42 -3.87
C GLY A 11 0.85 -10.42 -3.31
N HIS A 12 1.39 -9.20 -3.10
CA HIS A 12 2.77 -9.00 -2.63
C HIS A 12 3.06 -9.78 -1.32
N ALA A 13 2.23 -9.61 -0.28
CA ALA A 13 2.46 -10.25 1.01
C ALA A 13 2.39 -11.78 0.94
N GLY A 14 1.45 -12.34 0.16
CA GLY A 14 1.33 -13.79 -0.02
C GLY A 14 2.52 -14.39 -0.75
N GLY A 15 2.94 -13.76 -1.85
CA GLY A 15 4.14 -14.18 -2.60
C GLY A 15 5.40 -14.07 -1.76
N ALA A 16 5.58 -12.96 -1.03
CA ALA A 16 6.72 -12.76 -0.12
C ALA A 16 6.75 -13.82 1.00
N THR A 17 5.58 -14.23 1.52
CA THR A 17 5.49 -15.30 2.52
C THR A 17 5.96 -16.63 1.96
N ALA A 18 5.53 -16.99 0.74
CA ALA A 18 5.96 -18.23 0.10
C ALA A 18 7.48 -18.26 -0.16
N ILE A 19 8.05 -17.15 -0.62
CA ILE A 19 9.50 -16.98 -0.84
C ILE A 19 10.23 -17.10 0.50
N ALA A 20 9.81 -16.37 1.53
CA ALA A 20 10.44 -16.39 2.86
C ALA A 20 10.44 -17.79 3.49
N LEU A 21 9.34 -18.54 3.38
CA LEU A 21 9.28 -19.92 3.86
C LEU A 21 10.34 -20.81 3.18
N ARG A 22 10.53 -20.66 1.87
CA ARG A 22 11.56 -21.42 1.15
C ARG A 22 12.98 -21.03 1.52
N GLU A 23 13.24 -19.73 1.68
CA GLU A 23 14.52 -19.21 2.14
C GLU A 23 14.88 -19.70 3.56
N LEU A 24 13.87 -19.89 4.40
CA LEU A 24 14.01 -20.44 5.76
C LEU A 24 14.12 -21.97 5.79
N GLY A 25 14.05 -22.65 4.64
CA GLY A 25 14.23 -24.09 4.52
C GLY A 25 12.96 -24.91 4.68
N PHE A 26 11.77 -24.33 4.61
CA PHE A 26 10.53 -25.09 4.61
C PHE A 26 10.47 -26.00 3.38
N SER A 27 10.34 -27.33 3.58
CA SER A 27 10.38 -28.32 2.51
C SER A 27 9.01 -28.90 2.14
N GLY A 28 7.96 -28.63 2.94
CA GLY A 28 6.61 -29.12 2.71
C GLY A 28 5.90 -28.44 1.53
N PRO A 29 4.72 -28.91 1.12
CA PRO A 29 3.93 -28.29 0.06
C PRO A 29 3.52 -26.87 0.42
N ILE A 30 3.65 -25.92 -0.54
CA ILE A 30 3.10 -24.57 -0.44
C ILE A 30 2.15 -24.37 -1.61
N LEU A 31 0.89 -23.99 -1.30
CA LEU A 31 -0.11 -23.57 -2.26
C LEU A 31 -0.46 -22.10 -2.02
N VAL A 32 -0.29 -21.28 -3.03
CA VAL A 32 -0.76 -19.88 -3.05
C VAL A 32 -2.01 -19.81 -3.92
N VAL A 33 -3.11 -19.29 -3.38
CA VAL A 33 -4.39 -19.14 -4.09
C VAL A 33 -4.71 -17.66 -4.22
N GLY A 34 -5.04 -17.21 -5.43
CA GLY A 34 -5.44 -15.82 -5.70
C GLY A 34 -6.54 -15.72 -6.74
N ASP A 35 -7.37 -14.69 -6.58
CA ASP A 35 -8.49 -14.37 -7.47
C ASP A 35 -8.03 -13.65 -8.75
N GLU A 36 -6.91 -12.95 -8.73
CA GLU A 36 -6.29 -12.37 -9.93
C GLU A 36 -5.63 -13.48 -10.77
N ALA A 37 -5.67 -13.34 -12.10
CA ALA A 37 -5.05 -14.29 -13.04
C ALA A 37 -3.52 -14.10 -13.17
N HIS A 38 -2.94 -13.24 -12.34
CA HIS A 38 -1.54 -12.84 -12.38
C HIS A 38 -0.73 -13.48 -11.25
N PRO A 39 0.54 -13.88 -11.48
CA PRO A 39 1.45 -14.26 -10.39
C PRO A 39 1.68 -13.06 -9.45
N PRO A 40 2.20 -13.28 -8.23
CA PRO A 40 2.45 -12.22 -7.27
C PRO A 40 3.30 -11.07 -7.85
N TYR A 41 2.85 -9.83 -7.66
CA TYR A 41 3.49 -8.61 -8.15
C TYR A 41 3.42 -7.46 -7.15
N GLU A 42 4.26 -6.45 -7.39
CA GLU A 42 4.32 -5.21 -6.61
C GLU A 42 3.29 -4.20 -7.12
N ARG A 43 2.40 -3.73 -6.23
CA ARG A 43 1.35 -2.75 -6.58
C ARG A 43 1.86 -1.30 -6.80
N PRO A 44 3.01 -0.84 -6.24
CA PRO A 44 3.43 0.54 -6.44
C PRO A 44 3.68 0.98 -7.88
N SER A 45 3.96 0.07 -8.82
CA SER A 45 4.12 0.40 -10.24
C SER A 45 2.79 0.73 -10.94
N LEU A 46 1.67 0.25 -10.40
CA LEU A 46 0.34 0.35 -11.01
C LEU A 46 -0.18 1.78 -11.17
N SER A 47 0.28 2.74 -10.37
CA SER A 47 -0.06 4.15 -10.49
C SER A 47 0.98 4.98 -11.25
N LYS A 48 2.08 4.36 -11.71
CA LYS A 48 3.28 4.99 -12.29
C LYS A 48 3.65 4.38 -13.65
N ASP A 49 4.78 3.68 -13.70
CA ASP A 49 5.40 3.19 -14.93
C ASP A 49 4.53 2.18 -15.68
N TYR A 50 3.80 1.33 -14.95
CA TYR A 50 2.85 0.41 -15.55
C TYR A 50 1.61 1.14 -16.10
N LEU A 51 1.05 2.12 -15.36
CA LEU A 51 -0.07 2.94 -15.85
C LEU A 51 0.33 3.79 -17.06
N SER A 52 1.55 4.32 -17.05
CA SER A 52 2.03 5.15 -18.17
C SER A 52 2.37 4.35 -19.43
N GLY A 53 2.44 3.02 -19.31
CA GLY A 53 2.90 2.15 -20.41
C GLY A 53 4.43 2.17 -20.62
N ALA A 54 5.20 2.78 -19.71
CA ALA A 54 6.66 2.71 -19.72
C ALA A 54 7.16 1.28 -19.44
N GLU A 55 6.39 0.52 -18.66
CA GLU A 55 6.59 -0.90 -18.42
C GLU A 55 5.41 -1.70 -19.00
N ALA A 56 5.72 -2.76 -19.75
CA ALA A 56 4.70 -3.63 -20.39
C ALA A 56 4.01 -4.55 -19.37
N ASP A 57 4.72 -4.93 -18.32
CA ASP A 57 4.26 -5.82 -17.26
C ASP A 57 4.38 -5.14 -15.89
N PRO A 58 3.55 -5.53 -14.91
CA PRO A 58 3.77 -5.10 -13.53
C PRO A 58 5.09 -5.70 -13.01
N VAL A 59 5.65 -5.09 -11.98
CA VAL A 59 6.88 -5.60 -11.35
C VAL A 59 6.56 -6.92 -10.66
N TRP A 60 6.89 -8.02 -11.30
CA TRP A 60 6.69 -9.37 -10.75
C TRP A 60 7.57 -9.58 -9.52
N LEU A 61 7.02 -10.19 -8.48
CA LEU A 61 7.77 -10.52 -7.26
C LEU A 61 8.89 -11.55 -7.53
N ALA A 62 8.63 -12.41 -8.49
CA ALA A 62 9.59 -13.36 -9.04
C ALA A 62 9.17 -13.76 -10.45
N PRO A 63 10.11 -14.09 -11.35
CA PRO A 63 9.78 -14.64 -12.66
C PRO A 63 9.08 -16.00 -12.54
N ALA A 64 8.35 -16.41 -13.56
CA ALA A 64 7.51 -17.63 -13.54
C ALA A 64 8.33 -18.89 -13.21
N GLU A 65 9.54 -19.00 -13.74
CA GLU A 65 10.45 -20.11 -13.52
C GLU A 65 10.86 -20.25 -12.06
N ARG A 66 10.97 -19.10 -11.36
CA ARG A 66 11.35 -19.07 -9.97
C ARG A 66 10.33 -19.73 -9.06
N TRP A 67 9.02 -19.61 -9.34
CA TRP A 67 7.97 -20.29 -8.58
C TRP A 67 8.08 -21.82 -8.71
N VAL A 68 8.45 -22.31 -9.90
CA VAL A 68 8.71 -23.74 -10.13
C VAL A 68 9.94 -24.21 -9.37
N GLU A 69 11.06 -23.48 -9.44
CA GLU A 69 12.29 -23.78 -8.71
C GLU A 69 12.05 -23.80 -7.18
N LEU A 70 11.25 -22.87 -6.68
CA LEU A 70 10.85 -22.82 -5.29
C LEU A 70 9.84 -23.92 -4.90
N ASN A 71 9.38 -24.73 -5.86
CA ASN A 71 8.34 -25.73 -5.62
C ASN A 71 7.10 -25.14 -4.92
N VAL A 72 6.65 -23.96 -5.38
CA VAL A 72 5.44 -23.26 -4.94
C VAL A 72 4.36 -23.44 -6.00
N THR A 73 3.22 -23.99 -5.61
CA THR A 73 2.06 -24.09 -6.50
C THR A 73 1.28 -22.80 -6.46
N LEU A 74 1.09 -22.15 -7.62
CA LEU A 74 0.22 -21.00 -7.79
C LEU A 74 -1.12 -21.44 -8.39
N LYS A 75 -2.23 -21.21 -7.69
CA LYS A 75 -3.60 -21.40 -8.17
C LYS A 75 -4.22 -20.02 -8.37
N LEU A 76 -4.07 -19.49 -9.57
CA LEU A 76 -4.46 -18.13 -9.95
C LEU A 76 -5.84 -18.12 -10.62
N GLY A 77 -6.54 -16.96 -10.56
CA GLY A 77 -7.92 -16.84 -11.05
C GLY A 77 -8.90 -17.71 -10.24
N ALA A 78 -8.56 -18.04 -9.01
CA ALA A 78 -9.32 -18.98 -8.15
C ALA A 78 -9.83 -18.24 -6.92
N GLU A 79 -11.14 -18.07 -6.84
CA GLU A 79 -11.81 -17.45 -5.69
C GLU A 79 -12.00 -18.45 -4.57
N VAL A 80 -11.56 -18.10 -3.36
CA VAL A 80 -11.86 -18.85 -2.13
C VAL A 80 -13.12 -18.25 -1.51
N VAL A 81 -14.08 -19.12 -1.17
CA VAL A 81 -15.38 -18.70 -0.65
C VAL A 81 -15.61 -19.07 0.83
N ALA A 82 -14.81 -19.97 1.40
CA ALA A 82 -14.92 -20.31 2.82
C ALA A 82 -13.63 -20.90 3.38
N ILE A 83 -13.45 -20.73 4.69
CA ILE A 83 -12.44 -21.38 5.52
C ILE A 83 -13.16 -22.25 6.55
N ASP A 84 -12.91 -23.55 6.53
CA ASP A 84 -13.39 -24.51 7.56
C ASP A 84 -12.22 -24.82 8.50
N ARG A 85 -12.19 -24.13 9.65
CA ARG A 85 -11.11 -24.27 10.64
C ARG A 85 -11.12 -25.64 11.31
N ASP A 86 -12.31 -26.20 11.53
CA ASP A 86 -12.44 -27.48 12.23
C ASP A 86 -11.87 -28.63 11.41
N LYS A 87 -12.08 -28.58 10.09
CA LYS A 87 -11.53 -29.56 9.16
C LYS A 87 -10.11 -29.24 8.68
N GLY A 88 -9.65 -27.99 8.85
CA GLY A 88 -8.39 -27.52 8.26
C GLY A 88 -8.44 -27.46 6.74
N GLU A 89 -9.51 -26.87 6.18
CA GLU A 89 -9.77 -26.83 4.74
C GLU A 89 -10.22 -25.44 4.28
N ILE A 90 -9.85 -25.07 3.06
CA ILE A 90 -10.47 -23.96 2.33
C ILE A 90 -11.34 -24.52 1.21
N ARG A 91 -12.43 -23.81 0.88
CA ARG A 91 -13.30 -24.15 -0.24
C ARG A 91 -13.25 -23.05 -1.29
N LEU A 92 -13.09 -23.45 -2.54
CA LEU A 92 -13.08 -22.59 -3.71
C LEU A 92 -14.49 -22.47 -4.30
N ALA A 93 -14.70 -21.43 -5.13
CA ALA A 93 -15.97 -21.16 -5.80
C ALA A 93 -16.38 -22.28 -6.80
N ASP A 94 -15.41 -23.02 -7.35
CA ASP A 94 -15.64 -24.18 -8.22
C ASP A 94 -16.07 -25.45 -7.45
N GLY A 95 -16.17 -25.36 -6.12
CA GLY A 95 -16.54 -26.46 -5.22
C GLY A 95 -15.36 -27.33 -4.78
N SER A 96 -14.16 -27.12 -5.32
CA SER A 96 -12.95 -27.83 -4.88
C SER A 96 -12.54 -27.43 -3.46
N VAL A 97 -11.86 -28.34 -2.78
CA VAL A 97 -11.42 -28.19 -1.39
C VAL A 97 -9.92 -28.44 -1.34
N GLU A 98 -9.20 -27.58 -0.61
CA GLU A 98 -7.76 -27.70 -0.36
C GLU A 98 -7.50 -27.78 1.14
N PRO A 99 -6.92 -28.89 1.64
CA PRO A 99 -6.57 -29.02 3.05
C PRO A 99 -5.32 -28.21 3.40
N PHE A 100 -5.23 -27.80 4.68
CA PHE A 100 -4.04 -27.12 5.21
C PHE A 100 -3.70 -27.62 6.63
N ASP A 101 -2.42 -27.67 6.94
CA ASP A 101 -1.91 -27.77 8.30
C ASP A 101 -1.69 -26.37 8.89
N LYS A 102 -1.25 -25.41 8.04
CA LYS A 102 -1.16 -23.98 8.35
C LYS A 102 -1.75 -23.13 7.24
N LEU A 103 -2.39 -22.04 7.62
CA LEU A 103 -3.06 -21.10 6.71
C LEU A 103 -2.50 -19.69 6.91
N VAL A 104 -2.17 -19.03 5.81
CA VAL A 104 -1.77 -17.62 5.82
C VAL A 104 -2.80 -16.79 5.07
N LEU A 105 -3.41 -15.82 5.73
CA LEU A 105 -4.34 -14.87 5.13
C LEU A 105 -3.56 -13.64 4.64
N ALA A 106 -3.49 -13.45 3.32
CA ALA A 106 -2.78 -12.37 2.64
C ALA A 106 -3.67 -11.63 1.64
N MET A 107 -4.99 -11.62 1.86
CA MET A 107 -5.99 -11.09 0.92
C MET A 107 -6.00 -9.55 0.84
N GLY A 108 -5.26 -8.86 1.72
CA GLY A 108 -5.15 -7.40 1.70
C GLY A 108 -6.49 -6.70 1.89
N GLY A 109 -6.89 -5.89 0.92
CA GLY A 109 -8.15 -5.16 0.94
C GLY A 109 -8.63 -4.80 -0.46
N ARG A 110 -9.92 -4.48 -0.57
CA ARG A 110 -10.59 -4.01 -1.77
C ARG A 110 -10.70 -2.49 -1.78
N VAL A 111 -10.83 -1.89 -2.96
CA VAL A 111 -11.05 -0.45 -3.10
C VAL A 111 -12.33 -0.02 -2.37
N ARG A 112 -12.27 1.14 -1.74
CA ARG A 112 -13.47 1.83 -1.26
C ARG A 112 -14.20 2.42 -2.45
N LYS A 113 -15.43 1.98 -2.69
CA LYS A 113 -16.27 2.51 -3.77
C LYS A 113 -16.93 3.83 -3.36
N LEU A 114 -17.21 4.67 -4.36
CA LEU A 114 -18.06 5.84 -4.18
C LEU A 114 -19.48 5.38 -3.82
N PRO A 115 -20.19 6.11 -2.96
CA PRO A 115 -21.60 5.85 -2.65
C PRO A 115 -22.53 6.41 -3.77
N LEU A 116 -22.20 6.11 -5.02
CA LEU A 116 -22.89 6.55 -6.22
C LEU A 116 -23.18 5.34 -7.11
N PRO A 117 -24.19 5.41 -7.99
CA PRO A 117 -24.40 4.40 -9.02
C PRO A 117 -23.14 4.17 -9.86
N ASP A 118 -22.94 2.95 -10.32
CA ASP A 118 -21.84 2.61 -11.23
C ASP A 118 -21.96 3.44 -12.52
N HIS A 119 -20.83 3.94 -13.00
CA HIS A 119 -20.77 4.76 -14.20
C HIS A 119 -19.61 4.32 -15.09
N ALA A 120 -19.82 4.30 -16.41
CA ALA A 120 -18.83 3.79 -17.37
C ALA A 120 -17.50 4.57 -17.40
N ALA A 121 -17.49 5.85 -17.02
CA ALA A 121 -16.28 6.66 -16.94
C ALA A 121 -15.51 6.48 -15.62
N VAL A 122 -16.08 5.83 -14.61
CA VAL A 122 -15.46 5.63 -13.30
C VAL A 122 -14.55 4.41 -13.33
N ARG A 123 -13.31 4.61 -12.87
CA ARG A 123 -12.30 3.57 -12.69
C ARG A 123 -11.75 3.62 -11.28
N TYR A 124 -11.50 2.45 -10.73
CA TYR A 124 -10.77 2.28 -9.47
C TYR A 124 -9.39 1.73 -9.80
N LEU A 125 -8.40 1.99 -8.97
CA LEU A 125 -7.04 1.52 -9.19
C LEU A 125 -6.60 0.63 -8.03
N ARG A 126 -6.52 -0.68 -8.27
CA ARG A 126 -6.02 -1.67 -7.30
C ARG A 126 -5.22 -2.78 -7.95
N THR A 127 -5.68 -3.28 -9.11
CA THR A 127 -5.12 -4.43 -9.82
C THR A 127 -4.38 -4.02 -11.10
N ALA A 128 -3.60 -4.93 -11.67
CA ALA A 128 -2.97 -4.73 -12.96
C ALA A 128 -4.00 -4.49 -14.06
N ASP A 129 -5.13 -5.18 -14.01
CA ASP A 129 -6.21 -5.02 -14.99
C ASP A 129 -6.91 -3.67 -14.84
N ASP A 130 -7.06 -3.15 -13.60
CA ASP A 130 -7.55 -1.78 -13.37
C ASP A 130 -6.62 -0.74 -14.03
N ALA A 131 -5.31 -0.89 -13.82
CA ALA A 131 -4.32 0.02 -14.41
C ALA A 131 -4.35 -0.01 -15.94
N ARG A 132 -4.46 -1.21 -16.55
CA ARG A 132 -4.66 -1.36 -18.00
C ARG A 132 -5.94 -0.69 -18.51
N ALA A 133 -7.05 -0.87 -17.77
CA ALA A 133 -8.32 -0.25 -18.11
C ALA A 133 -8.27 1.29 -18.05
N ILE A 134 -7.56 1.85 -17.04
CA ILE A 134 -7.31 3.28 -16.94
C ILE A 134 -6.42 3.75 -18.10
N ALA A 135 -5.31 3.06 -18.36
CA ALA A 135 -4.39 3.39 -19.45
C ALA A 135 -5.09 3.39 -20.82
N ALA A 136 -5.96 2.39 -21.08
CA ALA A 136 -6.74 2.31 -22.31
C ALA A 136 -7.75 3.47 -22.48
N ALA A 137 -8.25 4.02 -21.37
CA ALA A 137 -9.16 5.17 -21.37
C ALA A 137 -8.41 6.53 -21.38
N ALA A 138 -7.11 6.55 -21.06
CA ALA A 138 -6.30 7.75 -20.97
C ALA A 138 -5.87 8.27 -22.35
N THR A 139 -6.78 8.97 -23.01
CA THR A 139 -6.52 9.57 -24.35
C THR A 139 -5.87 10.95 -24.19
N PRO A 140 -4.77 11.27 -24.92
CA PRO A 140 -4.18 12.61 -24.89
C PRO A 140 -5.20 13.69 -25.21
N GLY A 141 -5.19 14.77 -24.42
CA GLY A 141 -6.17 15.86 -24.52
C GLY A 141 -7.48 15.65 -23.74
N ALA A 142 -7.76 14.44 -23.26
CA ALA A 142 -8.93 14.17 -22.44
C ALA A 142 -8.80 14.82 -21.03
N ARG A 143 -9.94 14.91 -20.35
CA ARG A 143 -10.08 15.50 -19.01
C ARG A 143 -10.18 14.40 -17.98
N ALA A 144 -9.22 14.31 -17.09
CA ALA A 144 -9.24 13.38 -15.97
C ALA A 144 -9.70 14.08 -14.69
N LEU A 145 -10.68 13.50 -14.01
CA LEU A 145 -11.03 13.83 -12.63
C LEU A 145 -10.50 12.72 -11.72
N VAL A 146 -9.67 13.09 -10.75
CA VAL A 146 -9.19 12.18 -9.72
C VAL A 146 -9.94 12.48 -8.43
N VAL A 147 -10.59 11.49 -7.87
CA VAL A 147 -11.32 11.59 -6.60
C VAL A 147 -10.46 10.98 -5.50
N GLY A 148 -9.94 11.84 -4.61
CA GLY A 148 -9.06 11.52 -3.50
C GLY A 148 -7.64 12.05 -3.69
N GLY A 149 -7.21 12.91 -2.79
CA GLY A 149 -5.87 13.52 -2.71
C GLY A 149 -4.89 12.73 -1.85
N GLY A 150 -5.07 11.40 -1.74
CA GLY A 150 -4.12 10.47 -1.13
C GLY A 150 -2.99 10.09 -2.08
N VAL A 151 -2.07 9.23 -1.61
CA VAL A 151 -0.88 8.79 -2.38
C VAL A 151 -1.25 8.29 -3.78
N ILE A 152 -2.16 7.31 -3.87
CA ILE A 152 -2.52 6.66 -5.13
C ILE A 152 -3.21 7.63 -6.10
N GLY A 153 -4.13 8.46 -5.58
CA GLY A 153 -4.81 9.46 -6.42
C GLY A 153 -3.84 10.48 -7.02
N LEU A 154 -2.91 10.98 -6.21
CA LEU A 154 -1.90 11.95 -6.67
C LEU A 154 -0.90 11.32 -7.65
N GLU A 155 -0.43 10.09 -7.40
CA GLU A 155 0.42 9.37 -8.34
C GLU A 155 -0.30 9.17 -9.69
N ALA A 156 -1.57 8.75 -9.67
CA ALA A 156 -2.38 8.62 -10.87
C ALA A 156 -2.57 9.97 -11.60
N ALA A 157 -2.85 11.05 -10.86
CA ALA A 157 -2.97 12.39 -11.44
C ALA A 157 -1.67 12.84 -12.12
N SER A 158 -0.52 12.59 -11.49
CA SER A 158 0.81 12.86 -12.07
C SER A 158 1.03 12.07 -13.36
N THR A 159 0.74 10.77 -13.35
CA THR A 159 0.90 9.89 -14.51
C THR A 159 -0.02 10.29 -15.66
N LEU A 160 -1.30 10.57 -15.38
CA LEU A 160 -2.28 11.01 -16.39
C LEU A 160 -1.88 12.35 -17.02
N ARG A 161 -1.30 13.28 -16.24
CA ARG A 161 -0.70 14.50 -16.78
C ARG A 161 0.46 14.18 -17.73
N GLY A 162 1.32 13.24 -17.35
CA GLY A 162 2.42 12.78 -18.22
C GLY A 162 1.93 12.16 -19.53
N LEU A 163 0.76 11.53 -19.54
CA LEU A 163 0.08 10.99 -20.71
C LEU A 163 -0.65 12.06 -21.57
N GLY A 164 -0.59 13.34 -21.15
CA GLY A 164 -1.17 14.46 -21.92
C GLY A 164 -2.63 14.78 -21.61
N LEU A 165 -3.21 14.24 -20.54
CA LEU A 165 -4.54 14.61 -20.09
C LEU A 165 -4.47 15.92 -19.29
N THR A 166 -5.57 16.67 -19.24
CA THR A 166 -5.77 17.63 -18.16
C THR A 166 -6.22 16.88 -16.91
N ALA A 167 -5.76 17.27 -15.73
CA ALA A 167 -6.10 16.57 -14.50
C ALA A 167 -6.60 17.54 -13.42
N THR A 168 -7.76 17.24 -12.85
CA THR A 168 -8.29 17.86 -11.66
C THR A 168 -8.34 16.83 -10.54
N VAL A 169 -7.86 17.17 -9.36
CA VAL A 169 -7.96 16.35 -8.15
C VAL A 169 -8.96 17.01 -7.20
N ILE A 170 -9.94 16.25 -6.73
CA ILE A 170 -10.80 16.67 -5.61
C ILE A 170 -10.43 15.86 -4.37
N GLU A 171 -10.34 16.54 -3.23
CA GLU A 171 -10.06 15.96 -1.92
C GLU A 171 -11.05 16.51 -0.90
N ALA A 172 -11.72 15.62 -0.16
CA ALA A 172 -12.71 16.01 0.85
C ALA A 172 -12.08 16.69 2.08
N GLY A 173 -10.83 16.36 2.35
CA GLY A 173 -10.05 16.96 3.44
C GLY A 173 -9.54 18.37 3.11
N GLU A 174 -9.06 19.06 4.13
CA GLU A 174 -8.52 20.42 4.03
C GLU A 174 -7.10 20.45 3.43
N ARG A 175 -6.44 19.30 3.26
CA ARG A 175 -5.12 19.17 2.65
C ARG A 175 -4.92 17.84 1.94
N LEU A 176 -3.98 17.82 1.00
CA LEU A 176 -3.51 16.59 0.38
C LEU A 176 -2.76 15.70 1.39
N LEU A 177 -2.75 14.38 1.17
CA LEU A 177 -1.99 13.41 1.95
C LEU A 177 -2.29 13.47 3.47
N GLY A 178 -3.54 13.74 3.84
CA GLY A 178 -3.96 14.11 5.21
C GLY A 178 -3.62 13.09 6.31
N ARG A 179 -3.41 11.83 6.00
CA ARG A 179 -3.31 10.77 7.01
C ARG A 179 -1.91 10.54 7.57
N ASN A 180 -0.91 10.36 6.72
CA ASN A 180 0.38 9.81 7.15
C ASN A 180 1.57 10.67 6.73
N VAL A 181 1.32 11.84 6.16
CA VAL A 181 2.35 12.75 5.66
C VAL A 181 2.29 14.04 6.46
N PRO A 182 3.40 14.52 7.04
CA PRO A 182 3.45 15.84 7.68
C PRO A 182 3.00 16.94 6.73
N ALA A 183 2.38 18.00 7.26
CA ALA A 183 1.78 19.07 6.46
C ALA A 183 2.76 19.70 5.48
N GLU A 184 3.97 20.02 5.93
CA GLU A 184 5.02 20.60 5.11
C GLU A 184 5.42 19.71 3.91
N ALA A 185 5.54 18.40 4.13
CA ALA A 185 5.84 17.48 3.04
C ALA A 185 4.68 17.35 2.04
N ALA A 186 3.44 17.46 2.51
CA ALA A 186 2.27 17.52 1.64
C ALA A 186 2.26 18.81 0.81
N GLU A 187 2.70 19.93 1.36
CA GLU A 187 2.85 21.21 0.64
C GLU A 187 3.90 21.12 -0.47
N TRP A 188 5.03 20.42 -0.24
CA TRP A 188 6.03 20.19 -1.29
C TRP A 188 5.43 19.47 -2.50
N LEU A 189 4.64 18.41 -2.26
CA LEU A 189 3.99 17.69 -3.34
C LEU A 189 2.83 18.48 -3.97
N ALA A 190 2.07 19.25 -3.18
CA ALA A 190 1.05 20.14 -3.72
C ALA A 190 1.64 21.16 -4.70
N ALA A 191 2.77 21.76 -4.33
CA ALA A 191 3.51 22.68 -5.21
C ALA A 191 4.04 21.98 -6.47
N ALA A 192 4.49 20.71 -6.36
CA ALA A 192 4.93 19.94 -7.51
C ALA A 192 3.77 19.64 -8.48
N HIS A 193 2.61 19.27 -7.96
CA HIS A 193 1.40 19.07 -8.77
C HIS A 193 0.95 20.35 -9.48
N ALA A 194 0.94 21.48 -8.78
CA ALA A 194 0.63 22.78 -9.38
C ALA A 194 1.58 23.14 -10.54
N ARG A 195 2.87 22.86 -10.39
CA ARG A 195 3.88 23.10 -11.44
C ARG A 195 3.63 22.30 -12.72
N ILE A 196 3.12 21.08 -12.62
CA ILE A 196 2.76 20.27 -13.78
C ILE A 196 1.33 20.51 -14.27
N GLY A 197 0.62 21.48 -13.69
CA GLY A 197 -0.71 21.91 -14.13
C GLY A 197 -1.84 20.98 -13.67
N VAL A 198 -1.73 20.32 -12.52
CA VAL A 198 -2.83 19.66 -11.86
C VAL A 198 -3.66 20.70 -11.10
N ASP A 199 -4.95 20.78 -11.37
CA ASP A 199 -5.91 21.60 -10.59
C ASP A 199 -6.34 20.83 -9.34
N VAL A 200 -6.13 21.39 -8.14
CA VAL A 200 -6.47 20.75 -6.88
C VAL A 200 -7.58 21.51 -6.18
N LYS A 201 -8.65 20.82 -5.85
CA LYS A 201 -9.81 21.35 -5.11
C LYS A 201 -9.95 20.64 -3.77
N LEU A 202 -9.53 21.30 -2.71
CA LEU A 202 -9.64 20.82 -1.33
C LEU A 202 -11.03 21.13 -0.75
N GLY A 203 -11.45 20.35 0.26
CA GLY A 203 -12.75 20.46 0.90
C GLY A 203 -13.90 20.18 -0.08
N ARG A 204 -13.70 19.29 -1.05
CA ARG A 204 -14.70 18.98 -2.07
C ARG A 204 -14.93 17.48 -2.19
N SER A 205 -16.20 17.12 -2.27
CA SER A 205 -16.64 15.74 -2.47
C SER A 205 -17.58 15.61 -3.69
N LEU A 206 -17.49 14.46 -4.35
CA LEU A 206 -18.34 14.12 -5.49
C LEU A 206 -19.73 13.72 -5.00
N GLN A 207 -20.77 14.36 -5.52
CA GLN A 207 -22.17 14.13 -5.13
C GLN A 207 -22.99 13.39 -6.19
N ALA A 208 -22.74 13.67 -7.46
CA ALA A 208 -23.48 13.03 -8.56
C ALA A 208 -22.66 13.01 -9.85
N LEU A 209 -23.02 12.10 -10.74
CA LEU A 209 -22.51 12.00 -12.10
C LEU A 209 -23.68 12.06 -13.07
N GLU A 210 -23.57 12.87 -14.11
CA GLU A 210 -24.58 13.06 -15.14
C GLU A 210 -23.91 13.00 -16.52
N ASP A 211 -24.53 12.30 -17.49
CA ASP A 211 -24.02 12.26 -18.85
C ASP A 211 -24.19 13.62 -19.53
N ALA A 212 -23.14 14.11 -20.17
CA ALA A 212 -23.19 15.30 -21.00
C ALA A 212 -23.47 14.94 -22.47
N ALA A 213 -24.01 15.90 -23.21
CA ALA A 213 -24.42 15.69 -24.62
C ALA A 213 -23.23 15.36 -25.56
N ASP A 214 -22.00 15.70 -25.16
CA ASP A 214 -20.76 15.44 -25.92
C ASP A 214 -20.08 14.10 -25.55
N GLY A 215 -20.74 13.28 -24.72
CA GLY A 215 -20.23 11.99 -24.26
C GLY A 215 -19.28 12.07 -23.06
N ALA A 216 -19.05 13.28 -22.53
CA ALA A 216 -18.36 13.47 -21.27
C ALA A 216 -19.28 13.23 -20.08
N VAL A 217 -18.72 13.31 -18.88
CA VAL A 217 -19.45 13.25 -17.60
C VAL A 217 -19.37 14.58 -16.89
N LEU A 218 -20.49 15.06 -16.41
CA LEU A 218 -20.59 16.18 -15.49
C LEU A 218 -20.54 15.64 -14.06
N ALA A 219 -19.41 15.84 -13.40
CA ALA A 219 -19.22 15.52 -11.99
C ALA A 219 -19.69 16.70 -11.14
N ARG A 220 -20.81 16.54 -10.43
CA ARG A 220 -21.34 17.57 -9.52
C ARG A 220 -20.74 17.42 -8.13
N LEU A 221 -20.19 18.51 -7.60
CA LEU A 221 -19.60 18.58 -6.29
C LEU A 221 -20.60 19.02 -5.21
N ASP A 222 -20.20 18.89 -3.95
CA ASP A 222 -20.99 19.24 -2.76
C ASP A 222 -21.30 20.73 -2.63
N ASP A 223 -20.52 21.61 -3.27
CA ASP A 223 -20.78 23.05 -3.33
C ASP A 223 -21.69 23.47 -4.50
N GLY A 224 -22.21 22.50 -5.26
CA GLY A 224 -23.05 22.72 -6.44
C GLY A 224 -22.27 23.02 -7.72
N SER A 225 -20.94 23.19 -7.67
CA SER A 225 -20.11 23.33 -8.87
C SER A 225 -20.03 22.03 -9.66
N THR A 226 -19.67 22.11 -10.93
CA THR A 226 -19.52 20.96 -11.83
C THR A 226 -18.13 20.91 -12.44
N ILE A 227 -17.62 19.71 -12.64
CA ILE A 227 -16.39 19.42 -13.38
C ILE A 227 -16.75 18.49 -14.53
N GLN A 228 -16.35 18.87 -15.74
CA GLN A 228 -16.48 18.00 -16.90
C GLN A 228 -15.29 17.06 -16.99
N ALA A 229 -15.53 15.76 -17.12
CA ALA A 229 -14.51 14.73 -17.19
C ALA A 229 -14.83 13.68 -18.27
N ASP A 230 -13.79 13.13 -18.87
CA ASP A 230 -13.87 12.00 -19.81
C ASP A 230 -13.45 10.69 -19.11
N LEU A 231 -12.65 10.80 -18.07
CA LEU A 231 -12.17 9.72 -17.22
C LEU A 231 -12.20 10.14 -15.75
N ILE A 232 -12.75 9.30 -14.90
CA ILE A 232 -12.77 9.52 -13.45
C ILE A 232 -12.01 8.39 -12.77
N VAL A 233 -10.91 8.72 -12.08
CA VAL A 233 -10.10 7.76 -11.31
C VAL A 233 -10.34 7.97 -9.83
N VAL A 234 -10.76 6.90 -9.13
CA VAL A 234 -11.11 6.97 -7.71
C VAL A 234 -10.04 6.32 -6.85
N GLY A 235 -9.45 7.13 -5.96
CA GLY A 235 -8.38 6.73 -5.03
C GLY A 235 -8.66 7.12 -3.58
N ILE A 236 -9.83 6.74 -3.03
CA ILE A 236 -10.29 7.12 -1.68
C ILE A 236 -9.95 6.08 -0.58
N GLY A 237 -8.97 5.22 -0.84
CA GLY A 237 -8.48 4.22 0.09
C GLY A 237 -9.07 2.83 -0.11
N ILE A 238 -8.71 1.93 0.80
CA ILE A 238 -9.14 0.53 0.78
C ILE A 238 -9.95 0.16 2.03
N ILE A 239 -10.68 -0.95 1.92
CA ILE A 239 -11.34 -1.64 3.02
C ILE A 239 -10.65 -3.00 3.14
N PRO A 240 -10.16 -3.41 4.33
CA PRO A 240 -9.55 -4.72 4.50
C PRO A 240 -10.57 -5.82 4.22
N SER A 241 -10.12 -6.89 3.56
CA SER A 241 -10.98 -8.04 3.18
C SER A 241 -11.15 -9.00 4.36
N THR A 242 -11.92 -8.59 5.37
CA THR A 242 -12.07 -9.32 6.65
C THR A 242 -13.20 -10.32 6.65
N GLU A 243 -14.13 -10.26 5.71
CA GLU A 243 -15.41 -10.98 5.73
C GLU A 243 -15.24 -12.50 5.88
N MET A 244 -14.28 -13.06 5.15
CA MET A 244 -13.99 -14.49 5.21
C MET A 244 -13.38 -14.90 6.56
N ALA A 245 -12.50 -14.06 7.12
CA ALA A 245 -11.92 -14.26 8.44
C ALA A 245 -12.98 -14.16 9.55
N GLU A 246 -13.89 -13.20 9.46
CA GLU A 246 -15.03 -13.05 10.38
C GLU A 246 -15.95 -14.26 10.31
N ALA A 247 -16.30 -14.70 9.09
CA ALA A 247 -17.14 -15.89 8.89
C ALA A 247 -16.50 -17.17 9.44
N ALA A 248 -15.15 -17.23 9.42
CA ALA A 248 -14.38 -18.31 10.03
C ALA A 248 -14.18 -18.14 11.56
N GLY A 249 -14.76 -17.11 12.19
CA GLY A 249 -14.69 -16.89 13.64
C GLY A 249 -13.33 -16.33 14.10
N LEU A 250 -12.56 -15.68 13.22
CA LEU A 250 -11.34 -14.99 13.61
C LEU A 250 -11.66 -13.57 14.11
N PRO A 251 -10.97 -13.08 15.15
CA PRO A 251 -11.24 -11.76 15.70
C PRO A 251 -10.81 -10.65 14.76
N VAL A 252 -11.69 -9.65 14.57
CA VAL A 252 -11.50 -8.52 13.67
C VAL A 252 -11.70 -7.21 14.41
N SER A 253 -10.80 -6.24 14.15
CA SER A 253 -10.94 -4.85 14.57
C SER A 253 -10.17 -3.96 13.59
N GLY A 254 -10.87 -3.44 12.56
CA GLY A 254 -10.26 -2.67 11.48
C GLY A 254 -9.30 -3.46 10.57
N GLY A 255 -9.14 -4.75 10.79
CA GLY A 255 -8.37 -5.78 10.13
C GLY A 255 -8.46 -7.04 10.96
N VAL A 256 -7.90 -8.16 10.54
CA VAL A 256 -7.85 -9.39 11.31
C VAL A 256 -6.79 -9.27 12.40
N LEU A 257 -7.19 -9.47 13.67
CA LEU A 257 -6.29 -9.32 14.82
C LEU A 257 -5.23 -10.42 14.86
N VAL A 258 -3.98 -10.01 15.09
CA VAL A 258 -2.83 -10.90 15.23
C VAL A 258 -1.95 -10.53 16.42
N GLY A 259 -1.17 -11.50 16.89
CA GLY A 259 -0.06 -11.28 17.82
C GLY A 259 1.15 -10.63 17.16
N GLU A 260 2.24 -10.52 17.92
CA GLU A 260 3.51 -9.95 17.43
C GLU A 260 4.15 -10.80 16.32
N ASP A 261 3.89 -12.09 16.33
CA ASP A 261 4.35 -13.07 15.35
C ASP A 261 3.39 -13.26 14.15
N TYR A 262 2.41 -12.35 14.01
CA TYR A 262 1.36 -12.38 12.97
C TYR A 262 0.42 -13.58 13.04
N ARG A 263 0.43 -14.35 14.13
CA ARG A 263 -0.48 -15.45 14.39
C ARG A 263 -1.82 -14.94 14.92
N SER A 264 -2.91 -15.60 14.50
CA SER A 264 -4.24 -15.32 15.05
C SER A 264 -4.33 -15.80 16.51
N PRO A 265 -4.89 -15.01 17.44
CA PRO A 265 -5.11 -15.46 18.81
C PRO A 265 -6.23 -16.53 18.93
N ALA A 266 -7.00 -16.77 17.87
CA ALA A 266 -8.11 -17.73 17.86
C ALA A 266 -7.74 -19.10 17.30
N ASP A 267 -6.59 -19.22 16.60
CA ASP A 267 -6.15 -20.50 16.01
C ASP A 267 -4.65 -20.44 15.70
N ASP A 268 -3.86 -21.26 16.37
CA ASP A 268 -2.41 -21.31 16.25
C ASP A 268 -1.89 -21.71 14.86
N ARG A 269 -2.77 -22.26 14.02
CA ARG A 269 -2.45 -22.64 12.63
C ARG A 269 -2.62 -21.50 11.65
N ILE A 270 -3.26 -20.38 12.06
CA ILE A 270 -3.64 -19.29 11.14
C ILE A 270 -2.78 -18.07 11.40
N PHE A 271 -2.21 -17.54 10.33
CA PHE A 271 -1.38 -16.32 10.28
C PHE A 271 -2.03 -15.30 9.35
N VAL A 272 -1.81 -14.01 9.61
CA VAL A 272 -2.34 -12.93 8.75
C VAL A 272 -1.23 -11.92 8.46
N VAL A 273 -1.06 -11.54 7.20
CA VAL A 273 0.04 -10.68 6.77
C VAL A 273 -0.43 -9.53 5.87
N GLY A 274 0.41 -8.53 5.69
CA GLY A 274 0.15 -7.37 4.82
C GLY A 274 -0.96 -6.47 5.33
N ASP A 275 -1.68 -5.82 4.39
CA ASP A 275 -2.71 -4.81 4.66
C ASP A 275 -3.89 -5.35 5.49
N LEU A 276 -4.07 -6.67 5.55
CA LEU A 276 -5.15 -7.32 6.29
C LEU A 276 -4.86 -7.44 7.79
N ALA A 277 -3.57 -7.54 8.17
CA ALA A 277 -3.15 -7.78 9.54
C ALA A 277 -3.32 -6.53 10.42
N ALA A 278 -4.01 -6.67 11.55
CA ALA A 278 -4.14 -5.64 12.56
C ALA A 278 -3.48 -6.08 13.87
N ARG A 279 -2.51 -5.31 14.36
CA ARG A 279 -1.86 -5.54 15.66
C ARG A 279 -2.33 -4.53 16.67
N LYS A 280 -2.46 -4.93 17.93
CA LYS A 280 -2.70 -3.98 19.01
C LYS A 280 -1.43 -3.20 19.31
N ARG A 281 -1.49 -1.88 19.18
CA ARG A 281 -0.45 -0.94 19.60
C ARG A 281 -1.09 0.08 20.53
N ASP A 282 -0.54 0.27 21.73
CA ASP A 282 -1.05 1.19 22.75
C ASP A 282 -2.55 1.01 23.04
N GLY A 283 -3.01 -0.26 23.04
CA GLY A 283 -4.41 -0.61 23.31
C GLY A 283 -5.38 -0.50 22.13
N ALA A 284 -4.97 0.11 21.02
CA ALA A 284 -5.77 0.21 19.79
C ALA A 284 -5.29 -0.76 18.71
N ALA A 285 -6.21 -1.29 17.91
CA ALA A 285 -5.86 -2.07 16.72
C ALA A 285 -5.40 -1.12 15.60
N ALA A 286 -4.22 -1.37 15.06
CA ALA A 286 -3.63 -0.59 13.98
C ALA A 286 -3.17 -1.50 12.83
N ARG A 287 -3.35 -1.04 11.59
CA ARG A 287 -2.86 -1.65 10.36
C ARG A 287 -1.83 -0.75 9.69
N MET A 288 -0.93 -1.34 8.94
CA MET A 288 0.00 -0.64 8.08
C MET A 288 -0.20 -1.09 6.63
N GLU A 289 -0.60 -0.14 5.77
CA GLU A 289 -0.85 -0.37 4.35
C GLU A 289 0.36 0.10 3.53
N THR A 290 1.51 -0.57 3.72
CA THR A 290 2.76 -0.22 3.04
C THR A 290 3.43 -1.44 2.41
N TRP A 291 4.17 -1.20 1.33
CA TRP A 291 5.01 -2.20 0.69
C TRP A 291 5.99 -2.84 1.68
N ALA A 292 6.65 -2.02 2.50
CA ALA A 292 7.60 -2.48 3.50
C ALA A 292 6.95 -3.40 4.54
N HIS A 293 5.72 -3.06 4.99
CA HIS A 293 4.98 -3.91 5.93
C HIS A 293 4.55 -5.24 5.30
N ALA A 294 4.18 -5.26 4.02
CA ALA A 294 3.86 -6.51 3.33
C ALA A 294 5.06 -7.47 3.35
N GLN A 295 6.28 -6.97 3.14
CA GLN A 295 7.52 -7.76 3.22
C GLN A 295 7.84 -8.20 4.66
N THR A 296 7.82 -7.26 5.61
CA THR A 296 8.24 -7.55 6.99
C THR A 296 7.27 -8.46 7.71
N SER A 297 5.96 -8.30 7.51
CA SER A 297 4.94 -9.18 8.07
C SER A 297 5.02 -10.60 7.49
N ALA A 298 5.26 -10.71 6.18
CA ALA A 298 5.48 -12.00 5.50
C ALA A 298 6.67 -12.75 6.09
N ARG A 299 7.81 -12.06 6.26
CA ARG A 299 9.02 -12.62 6.87
C ARG A 299 8.80 -13.04 8.32
N ALA A 300 8.14 -12.21 9.12
CA ALA A 300 7.85 -12.49 10.53
C ALA A 300 6.91 -13.71 10.69
N ALA A 301 5.84 -13.77 9.87
CA ALA A 301 4.95 -14.94 9.87
C ALA A 301 5.68 -16.22 9.43
N ALA A 302 6.57 -16.14 8.42
CA ALA A 302 7.35 -17.28 7.97
C ALA A 302 8.31 -17.79 9.07
N LEU A 303 8.98 -16.90 9.82
CA LEU A 303 9.81 -17.27 10.98
C LEU A 303 8.96 -17.97 12.06
N ALA A 304 7.80 -17.41 12.39
CA ALA A 304 6.89 -17.99 13.38
C ALA A 304 6.37 -19.37 12.96
N ILE A 305 6.03 -19.55 11.67
CA ILE A 305 5.63 -20.84 11.09
C ILE A 305 6.76 -21.87 11.23
N MET A 306 8.01 -21.45 11.02
CA MET A 306 9.20 -22.29 11.13
C MET A 306 9.67 -22.52 12.58
N GLY A 307 9.00 -21.91 13.58
CA GLY A 307 9.44 -21.97 14.98
C GLY A 307 10.78 -21.28 15.24
N GLN A 308 11.18 -20.35 14.38
CA GLN A 308 12.41 -19.60 14.50
C GLN A 308 12.21 -18.32 15.32
N PRO A 309 13.26 -17.80 15.97
CA PRO A 309 13.17 -16.55 16.72
C PRO A 309 12.72 -15.38 15.83
N ALA A 310 11.91 -14.48 16.41
CA ALA A 310 11.53 -13.24 15.72
C ALA A 310 12.78 -12.37 15.44
N GLU A 311 12.82 -11.79 14.26
CA GLU A 311 13.78 -10.73 13.93
C GLU A 311 13.31 -9.40 14.53
N VAL A 312 14.25 -8.46 14.73
CA VAL A 312 13.90 -7.11 15.16
C VAL A 312 13.06 -6.46 14.05
N GLU A 313 11.88 -5.98 14.41
CA GLU A 313 11.00 -5.30 13.46
C GLU A 313 11.68 -4.03 12.95
N PRO A 314 11.89 -3.89 11.64
CA PRO A 314 12.52 -2.70 11.09
C PRO A 314 11.60 -1.49 11.26
N THR A 315 12.21 -0.31 11.40
CA THR A 315 11.47 0.96 11.44
C THR A 315 10.53 1.07 10.23
N PRO A 316 9.24 1.36 10.44
CA PRO A 316 8.30 1.55 9.35
C PRO A 316 8.73 2.66 8.41
N TRP A 317 8.52 2.47 7.13
CA TRP A 317 8.78 3.49 6.12
C TRP A 317 7.90 3.29 4.89
N PHE A 318 7.68 4.35 4.15
CA PHE A 318 7.07 4.29 2.83
C PHE A 318 7.62 5.41 1.93
N TRP A 319 7.29 5.34 0.65
CA TRP A 319 7.63 6.36 -0.32
C TRP A 319 6.49 6.62 -1.28
N THR A 320 6.58 7.75 -1.97
CA THR A 320 5.77 8.04 -3.13
C THR A 320 6.62 8.76 -4.18
N ALA A 321 6.51 8.32 -5.44
CA ALA A 321 7.18 8.94 -6.57
C ALA A 321 6.11 9.56 -7.49
N GLN A 322 6.14 10.88 -7.63
CA GLN A 322 5.17 11.64 -8.41
C GLN A 322 5.74 12.99 -8.81
N CYS A 323 5.30 13.54 -9.94
CA CYS A 323 5.76 14.83 -10.45
C CYS A 323 7.29 14.94 -10.63
N GLY A 324 7.97 13.82 -10.87
CA GLY A 324 9.45 13.77 -10.96
C GLY A 324 10.17 13.82 -9.62
N HIS A 325 9.45 13.75 -8.49
CA HIS A 325 9.99 13.75 -7.14
C HIS A 325 9.76 12.43 -6.43
N ASN A 326 10.68 12.06 -5.52
CA ASN A 326 10.58 10.92 -4.64
C ASN A 326 10.54 11.40 -3.17
N LEU A 327 9.37 11.34 -2.55
CA LEU A 327 9.18 11.62 -1.13
C LEU A 327 9.27 10.32 -0.34
N GLN A 328 10.18 10.28 0.63
CA GLN A 328 10.38 9.15 1.53
C GLN A 328 10.07 9.55 2.97
N ILE A 329 9.35 8.72 3.68
CA ILE A 329 8.93 8.94 5.07
C ILE A 329 9.35 7.73 5.89
N LEU A 330 9.98 8.00 7.02
CA LEU A 330 10.54 7.04 7.94
C LEU A 330 9.99 7.24 9.35
N GLY A 331 9.68 6.15 10.04
CA GLY A 331 9.25 6.16 11.44
C GLY A 331 7.89 6.80 11.66
N ASP A 332 7.77 7.50 12.77
CA ASP A 332 6.55 8.22 13.16
C ASP A 332 6.84 9.71 13.37
N PRO A 333 6.81 10.52 12.30
CA PRO A 333 6.99 11.97 12.41
C PRO A 333 6.03 12.66 13.38
N ALA A 334 4.80 12.13 13.51
CA ALA A 334 3.78 12.74 14.37
C ALA A 334 4.10 12.58 15.86
N SER A 335 4.95 11.65 16.22
CA SER A 335 5.38 11.43 17.61
C SER A 335 6.53 12.36 18.07
N GLY A 336 7.10 13.17 17.16
CA GLY A 336 8.17 14.11 17.48
C GLY A 336 7.64 15.36 18.19
N ASP A 337 8.42 15.89 19.14
CA ASP A 337 8.20 17.17 19.83
C ASP A 337 9.03 18.32 19.23
N ALA A 338 10.03 17.99 18.44
CA ALA A 338 10.89 18.95 17.73
C ALA A 338 11.17 18.51 16.29
N VAL A 339 11.31 19.51 15.42
CA VAL A 339 11.64 19.30 13.98
C VAL A 339 12.96 20.00 13.68
N VAL A 340 13.92 19.26 13.16
CA VAL A 340 15.19 19.78 12.66
C VAL A 340 15.13 19.82 11.13
N SER A 341 15.14 21.02 10.57
CA SER A 341 15.25 21.24 9.13
C SER A 341 16.70 21.09 8.69
N ARG A 342 16.95 20.19 7.73
CA ARG A 342 18.26 20.00 7.11
C ARG A 342 18.15 20.38 5.65
N GLY A 343 18.52 21.62 5.34
CA GLY A 343 18.21 22.25 4.06
C GLY A 343 16.70 22.32 3.82
N ASP A 344 16.32 22.44 2.55
CA ASP A 344 14.91 22.63 2.15
C ASP A 344 14.13 21.30 2.02
N ALA A 345 14.82 20.17 1.90
CA ALA A 345 14.25 18.90 1.45
C ALA A 345 14.29 17.77 2.49
N VAL A 346 14.82 18.01 3.71
CA VAL A 346 14.87 17.02 4.78
C VAL A 346 14.32 17.59 6.08
N ARG A 347 13.47 16.81 6.74
CA ARG A 347 12.97 17.08 8.09
C ARG A 347 13.24 15.88 8.96
N LEU A 348 13.92 16.11 10.08
CA LEU A 348 14.20 15.11 11.11
C LEU A 348 13.32 15.43 12.31
N TYR A 349 12.54 14.44 12.76
CA TYR A 349 11.60 14.58 13.87
C TYR A 349 12.22 13.93 15.10
N LEU A 350 12.39 14.72 16.16
CA LEU A 350 12.99 14.29 17.41
C LEU A 350 11.92 14.23 18.50
N ARG A 351 12.08 13.32 19.44
CA ARG A 351 11.36 13.27 20.71
C ARG A 351 12.39 13.19 21.82
N ASP A 352 12.40 14.16 22.72
CA ASP A 352 13.43 14.24 23.77
C ASP A 352 14.87 14.17 23.18
N GLY A 353 15.09 14.78 22.01
CA GLY A 353 16.36 14.74 21.30
C GLY A 353 16.65 13.45 20.52
N VAL A 354 15.80 12.42 20.61
CA VAL A 354 15.96 11.14 19.93
C VAL A 354 15.23 11.13 18.58
N LEU A 355 15.87 10.66 17.52
CA LEU A 355 15.28 10.56 16.17
C LEU A 355 14.15 9.53 16.16
N VAL A 356 12.91 9.97 15.93
CA VAL A 356 11.70 9.15 15.85
C VAL A 356 11.08 9.11 14.45
N GLY A 357 11.45 10.04 13.58
CA GLY A 357 10.97 10.07 12.20
C GLY A 357 11.82 10.95 11.30
N ALA A 358 11.71 10.74 10.00
CA ALA A 358 12.32 11.58 8.99
C ALA A 358 11.46 11.68 7.75
N VAL A 359 11.52 12.82 7.07
CA VAL A 359 10.93 13.06 5.76
C VAL A 359 12.01 13.59 4.84
N CYS A 360 12.19 12.96 3.68
CA CYS A 360 13.20 13.31 2.70
C CYS A 360 12.57 13.42 1.30
N LEU A 361 12.74 14.57 0.64
CA LEU A 361 12.36 14.78 -0.75
C LEU A 361 13.62 14.74 -1.62
N ASP A 362 13.73 13.75 -2.51
CA ASP A 362 14.88 13.55 -3.41
C ASP A 362 16.26 13.45 -2.71
N GLN A 363 16.26 13.03 -1.44
CA GLN A 363 17.46 12.92 -0.60
C GLN A 363 17.71 11.48 -0.13
N PRO A 364 17.99 10.53 -1.04
CA PRO A 364 18.11 9.11 -0.69
C PRO A 364 19.30 8.82 0.25
N ARG A 365 20.36 9.64 0.22
CA ARG A 365 21.52 9.49 1.12
C ARG A 365 21.17 9.87 2.56
N ASP A 366 20.48 10.99 2.75
CA ASP A 366 20.02 11.41 4.07
C ASP A 366 18.97 10.45 4.62
N PHE A 367 18.04 9.97 3.76
CA PHE A 367 17.08 8.93 4.14
C PHE A 367 17.77 7.65 4.62
N ALA A 368 18.73 7.12 3.86
CA ALA A 368 19.47 5.92 4.23
C ALA A 368 20.26 6.11 5.54
N THR A 369 20.77 7.32 5.77
CA THR A 369 21.50 7.66 7.01
C THR A 369 20.53 7.78 8.18
N ALA A 370 19.43 8.51 8.04
CA ALA A 370 18.39 8.65 9.06
C ALA A 370 17.87 7.27 9.50
N ARG A 371 17.66 6.35 8.54
CA ARG A 371 17.22 4.97 8.84
C ARG A 371 18.17 4.23 9.78
N ARG A 372 19.49 4.47 9.68
CA ARG A 372 20.51 3.88 10.59
C ARG A 372 20.59 4.59 11.94
N LEU A 373 20.10 5.82 12.00
CA LEU A 373 20.14 6.67 13.17
C LEU A 373 18.83 6.67 13.99
N MET A 374 17.79 5.97 13.51
CA MET A 374 16.54 5.85 14.24
C MET A 374 16.77 5.37 15.67
N GLY A 375 16.12 6.03 16.63
CA GLY A 375 16.27 5.75 18.06
C GLY A 375 17.56 6.28 18.69
N LYS A 376 18.40 7.01 17.95
CA LYS A 376 19.60 7.67 18.51
C LYS A 376 19.34 9.13 18.82
N ALA A 377 19.95 9.61 19.91
CA ALA A 377 19.96 11.03 20.24
C ALA A 377 20.80 11.81 19.24
N LEU A 378 20.30 12.96 18.76
CA LEU A 378 20.97 13.80 17.80
C LEU A 378 21.25 15.19 18.37
N ILE A 379 22.39 15.78 18.00
CA ILE A 379 22.72 17.19 18.21
C ILE A 379 22.04 17.98 17.08
N ALA A 380 20.97 18.70 17.42
CA ALA A 380 20.13 19.38 16.43
C ALA A 380 20.92 20.37 15.54
N GLU A 381 21.85 21.13 16.10
CA GLU A 381 22.68 22.08 15.36
C GLU A 381 23.53 21.35 14.27
N THR A 382 24.18 20.25 14.63
CA THR A 382 24.96 19.44 13.69
C THR A 382 24.07 18.74 12.66
N ALA A 383 22.90 18.26 13.07
CA ALA A 383 21.93 17.57 12.20
C ALA A 383 21.33 18.52 11.15
N SER A 384 21.18 19.81 11.47
CA SER A 384 20.60 20.82 10.57
C SER A 384 21.51 21.22 9.42
N ASP A 385 22.83 21.08 9.58
CA ASP A 385 23.81 21.49 8.56
C ASP A 385 23.88 20.46 7.40
N PRO A 386 23.41 20.77 6.19
CA PRO A 386 23.45 19.86 5.05
C PRO A 386 24.86 19.56 4.54
N ALA A 387 25.86 20.38 4.87
CA ALA A 387 27.25 20.16 4.50
C ALA A 387 27.95 19.14 5.43
N THR A 388 27.43 18.96 6.63
CA THR A 388 27.97 18.00 7.60
C THR A 388 27.34 16.62 7.39
N ASP A 389 28.16 15.56 7.45
CA ASP A 389 27.64 14.18 7.42
C ASP A 389 26.71 13.94 8.63
N LEU A 390 25.47 13.56 8.35
CA LEU A 390 24.43 13.36 9.38
C LEU A 390 24.86 12.35 10.48
N ARG A 391 25.75 11.41 10.17
CA ARG A 391 26.31 10.46 11.15
C ARG A 391 27.07 11.15 12.28
N LYS A 392 27.63 12.34 12.03
CA LYS A 392 28.36 13.14 13.03
C LYS A 392 27.43 13.86 14.01
N ALA A 393 26.13 13.87 13.74
CA ALA A 393 25.13 14.49 14.60
C ALA A 393 24.71 13.60 15.79
N VAL A 394 25.19 12.36 15.86
CA VAL A 394 24.89 11.47 17.02
C VAL A 394 25.50 12.06 18.28
N ALA A 395 24.66 12.28 19.29
CA ALA A 395 25.14 12.68 20.62
C ALA A 395 25.92 11.53 21.28
N THR A 396 27.06 11.82 21.83
CA THR A 396 27.92 10.85 22.55
C THR A 396 27.44 10.60 23.95
#